data_6805b2fb30b7714b08b5bf4f84f333ae
#
_entry.id   6805b2fb30b7714b08b5bf4f84f333ae
#
_cell.length_a   1.000
_cell.length_b   1.000
_cell.length_c   1.000
_cell.angle_alpha   90.00
_cell.angle_beta   90.00
_cell.angle_gamma   90.00
#
_symmetry.space_group_name_H-M   'P 1'
#
loop_
_entity.id
_entity.type
_entity.pdbx_description
1 polymer ?
#
loop_
_entity_poly.entity_id
_entity_poly.type
_entity_poly.pdbx_seq_one_letter_code
_entity_poly.pdbx_strand_id
1 'polypeptide(L)'
;NQSAWQGVKNYGTKNNLVEGNKGYNYFVPKDPQDYQATINKVLDNDFSTIIGVGYTLKPNIVKAAKNNPKKNFVLIDTHADKIQNLASISFKNQEGAYLAGVAAAYTTKSHTVGLILGQNSKEMDSFKAGFIQGVTASSRKLHKHIKVMSKTVGNFSDINKAHDIAQEMYNQKADIIFQAAGKSGQGVFKAAKEVNQTNPVGQKVWVIGSDEDQTKLGNYQAKGGQPSNFTLTSVIKSADVAVEDLANQTAKGNFPGGKNLNYGLKNKGISLVQGNLSYHTWIKVQKAKQKIIDGKIKIMANR
;
A
#
# COMPACT_ATOMS: atom_id res chain seq x y z
N ASN A 1 -2.56 8.28 3.34
CA ASN A 1 -2.54 9.11 4.58
C ASN A 1 -3.74 8.83 5.50
N GLN A 2 -4.89 8.40 4.97
CA GLN A 2 -6.10 8.13 5.76
C GLN A 2 -5.89 7.02 6.82
N SER A 3 -5.18 5.94 6.47
CA SER A 3 -4.87 4.86 7.42
C SER A 3 -4.04 5.37 8.60
N ALA A 4 -3.01 6.20 8.36
CA ALA A 4 -2.21 6.78 9.45
C ALA A 4 -3.07 7.65 10.39
N TRP A 5 -3.96 8.47 9.83
CA TRP A 5 -4.91 9.26 10.61
C TRP A 5 -5.87 8.36 11.42
N GLN A 6 -6.33 7.26 10.83
CA GLN A 6 -7.15 6.29 11.57
C GLN A 6 -6.41 5.72 12.78
N GLY A 7 -5.12 5.45 12.67
CA GLY A 7 -4.30 5.00 13.81
C GLY A 7 -4.23 6.03 14.94
N VAL A 8 -4.08 7.31 14.60
CA VAL A 8 -4.12 8.40 15.58
C VAL A 8 -5.50 8.47 16.26
N LYS A 9 -6.59 8.38 15.48
CA LYS A 9 -7.96 8.37 16.05
C LYS A 9 -8.20 7.16 16.95
N ASN A 10 -7.78 5.97 16.53
CA ASN A 10 -7.92 4.76 17.32
C ASN A 10 -7.22 4.91 18.68
N TYR A 11 -5.99 5.40 18.68
CA TYR A 11 -5.26 5.71 19.90
C TYR A 11 -5.99 6.75 20.76
N GLY A 12 -6.42 7.86 20.16
CA GLY A 12 -7.12 8.94 20.83
C GLY A 12 -8.41 8.45 21.51
N THR A 13 -9.24 7.72 20.78
CA THR A 13 -10.50 7.16 21.31
C THR A 13 -10.25 6.19 22.48
N LYS A 14 -9.26 5.29 22.35
CA LYS A 14 -8.92 4.32 23.42
C LYS A 14 -8.40 5.00 24.68
N ASN A 15 -7.81 6.17 24.57
CA ASN A 15 -7.25 6.93 25.69
C ASN A 15 -8.11 8.13 26.11
N ASN A 16 -9.36 8.21 25.64
CA ASN A 16 -10.32 9.29 25.94
C ASN A 16 -9.77 10.70 25.60
N LEU A 17 -8.94 10.79 24.56
CA LEU A 17 -8.46 12.07 24.05
C LEU A 17 -9.52 12.68 23.11
N VAL A 18 -9.58 14.01 23.07
CA VAL A 18 -10.50 14.74 22.21
C VAL A 18 -9.75 15.24 20.95
N GLU A 19 -10.40 15.14 19.80
CA GLU A 19 -9.86 15.71 18.57
C GLU A 19 -9.75 17.23 18.71
N GLY A 20 -8.56 17.79 18.43
CA GLY A 20 -8.25 19.20 18.59
C GLY A 20 -6.83 19.41 19.13
N ASN A 21 -6.48 20.67 19.39
CA ASN A 21 -5.10 21.04 19.77
C ASN A 21 -4.67 20.56 21.16
N LYS A 22 -5.60 20.13 22.01
CA LYS A 22 -5.29 19.58 23.35
C LYS A 22 -5.25 18.04 23.39
N GLY A 23 -5.55 17.37 22.32
CA GLY A 23 -5.55 15.92 22.21
C GLY A 23 -4.78 15.45 20.96
N TYR A 24 -5.49 15.21 19.88
CA TYR A 24 -4.88 14.81 18.60
C TYR A 24 -5.52 15.56 17.44
N ASN A 25 -4.73 15.89 16.42
CA ASN A 25 -5.21 16.65 15.28
C ASN A 25 -4.42 16.28 14.01
N TYR A 26 -4.88 16.73 12.84
CA TYR A 26 -4.14 16.60 11.59
C TYR A 26 -4.09 17.92 10.83
N PHE A 27 -3.04 18.11 10.06
CA PHE A 27 -2.79 19.30 9.27
C PHE A 27 -2.39 18.86 7.86
N VAL A 28 -3.05 19.38 6.85
CA VAL A 28 -2.82 19.03 5.44
C VAL A 28 -2.23 20.24 4.73
N PRO A 29 -0.94 20.22 4.35
CA PRO A 29 -0.37 21.23 3.48
C PRO A 29 -1.02 21.16 2.09
N LYS A 30 -1.28 22.30 1.46
CA LYS A 30 -1.86 22.33 0.11
C LYS A 30 -0.82 21.94 -0.93
N ASP A 31 0.39 22.48 -0.79
CA ASP A 31 1.51 22.31 -1.72
C ASP A 31 2.81 22.01 -0.96
N PRO A 32 3.84 21.48 -1.62
CA PRO A 32 5.16 21.26 -1.00
C PRO A 32 5.79 22.52 -0.41
N GLN A 33 5.48 23.69 -0.95
CA GLN A 33 5.94 24.99 -0.46
C GLN A 33 5.38 25.31 0.94
N ASP A 34 4.21 24.77 1.28
CA ASP A 34 3.54 24.98 2.56
C ASP A 34 4.05 24.07 3.68
N TYR A 35 4.92 23.09 3.38
CA TYR A 35 5.37 22.10 4.37
C TYR A 35 5.98 22.76 5.61
N GLN A 36 6.88 23.72 5.44
CA GLN A 36 7.53 24.37 6.58
C GLN A 36 6.54 25.20 7.40
N ALA A 37 5.65 25.95 6.75
CA ALA A 37 4.62 26.76 7.43
C ALA A 37 3.64 25.85 8.21
N THR A 38 3.24 24.72 7.61
CA THR A 38 2.38 23.74 8.27
C THR A 38 3.05 23.13 9.49
N ILE A 39 4.34 22.75 9.40
CA ILE A 39 5.10 22.19 10.53
C ILE A 39 5.25 23.24 11.64
N ASN A 40 5.54 24.49 11.32
CA ASN A 40 5.62 25.57 12.32
C ASN A 40 4.29 25.71 13.06
N LYS A 41 3.15 25.73 12.33
CA LYS A 41 1.82 25.75 12.94
C LYS A 41 1.57 24.55 13.86
N VAL A 42 2.06 23.38 13.53
CA VAL A 42 1.97 22.19 14.41
C VAL A 42 2.84 22.39 15.65
N LEU A 43 4.04 22.94 15.52
CA LEU A 43 4.99 23.17 16.62
C LEU A 43 4.51 24.25 17.60
N ASP A 44 3.73 25.23 17.13
CA ASP A 44 3.10 26.26 17.96
C ASP A 44 2.01 25.70 18.92
N ASN A 45 1.61 24.45 18.70
CA ASN A 45 0.70 23.71 19.57
C ASN A 45 1.49 22.74 20.47
N ASP A 46 0.89 22.33 21.57
CA ASP A 46 1.53 21.53 22.62
C ASP A 46 1.57 20.02 22.32
N PHE A 47 1.58 19.63 21.04
CA PHE A 47 1.71 18.22 20.68
C PHE A 47 3.09 17.67 21.09
N SER A 48 3.08 16.56 21.81
CA SER A 48 4.32 15.87 22.21
C SER A 48 4.92 15.03 21.10
N THR A 49 4.09 14.55 20.15
CA THR A 49 4.51 13.69 19.03
C THR A 49 3.93 14.20 17.71
N ILE A 50 4.79 14.34 16.72
CA ILE A 50 4.46 14.88 15.39
C ILE A 50 4.77 13.81 14.35
N ILE A 51 3.77 13.45 13.54
CA ILE A 51 3.87 12.38 12.54
C ILE A 51 3.81 13.00 11.13
N GLY A 52 4.88 12.87 10.37
CA GLY A 52 4.94 13.21 8.95
C GLY A 52 4.70 11.99 8.07
N VAL A 53 3.73 12.07 7.15
CA VAL A 53 3.38 10.97 6.24
C VAL A 53 3.82 11.29 4.81
N GLY A 54 4.72 10.48 4.29
CA GLY A 54 5.24 10.60 2.93
C GLY A 54 6.70 11.10 2.88
N TYR A 55 7.43 10.59 1.89
CA TYR A 55 8.87 10.84 1.74
C TYR A 55 9.22 12.33 1.46
N THR A 56 8.31 13.08 0.87
CA THR A 56 8.52 14.51 0.55
C THR A 56 8.64 15.39 1.78
N LEU A 57 8.05 14.98 2.91
CA LEU A 57 8.14 15.69 4.19
C LEU A 57 9.47 15.45 4.94
N LYS A 58 10.26 14.47 4.52
CA LYS A 58 11.49 14.07 5.24
C LYS A 58 12.42 15.23 5.57
N PRO A 59 12.82 16.14 4.64
CA PRO A 59 13.75 17.22 4.95
C PRO A 59 13.24 18.15 6.05
N ASN A 60 11.95 18.49 5.99
CA ASN A 60 11.30 19.41 6.92
C ASN A 60 11.13 18.77 8.31
N ILE A 61 10.71 17.52 8.39
CA ILE A 61 10.56 16.78 9.66
C ILE A 61 11.94 16.56 10.32
N VAL A 62 12.96 16.19 9.56
CA VAL A 62 14.34 16.05 10.08
C VAL A 62 14.84 17.37 10.66
N LYS A 63 14.63 18.49 9.97
CA LYS A 63 14.98 19.83 10.47
C LYS A 63 14.21 20.16 11.74
N ALA A 64 12.91 19.92 11.77
CA ALA A 64 12.05 20.14 12.93
C ALA A 64 12.51 19.30 14.15
N ALA A 65 12.82 18.02 13.93
CA ALA A 65 13.29 17.13 14.99
C ALA A 65 14.61 17.63 15.63
N LYS A 66 15.58 18.03 14.81
CA LYS A 66 16.86 18.55 15.32
C LYS A 66 16.67 19.83 16.15
N ASN A 67 15.73 20.70 15.75
CA ASN A 67 15.49 21.98 16.43
C ASN A 67 14.58 21.85 17.67
N ASN A 68 13.90 20.71 17.86
CA ASN A 68 12.94 20.48 18.94
C ASN A 68 13.23 19.17 19.68
N PRO A 69 14.36 19.05 20.41
CA PRO A 69 14.82 17.76 21.00
C PRO A 69 13.87 17.20 22.07
N LYS A 70 12.98 18.02 22.62
CA LYS A 70 11.98 17.63 23.64
C LYS A 70 10.70 17.04 23.05
N LYS A 71 10.48 17.15 21.74
CA LYS A 71 9.29 16.60 21.04
C LYS A 71 9.69 15.36 20.25
N ASN A 72 8.78 14.40 20.12
CA ASN A 72 8.98 13.21 19.32
C ASN A 72 8.52 13.42 17.89
N PHE A 73 9.26 12.88 16.94
CA PHE A 73 8.93 12.95 15.52
C PHE A 73 8.87 11.56 14.91
N VAL A 74 7.98 11.38 13.96
CA VAL A 74 7.80 10.12 13.24
C VAL A 74 7.73 10.40 11.74
N LEU A 75 8.42 9.61 10.95
CA LEU A 75 8.29 9.59 9.49
C LEU A 75 7.68 8.27 9.03
N ILE A 76 6.65 8.34 8.19
CA ILE A 76 6.02 7.18 7.56
C ILE A 76 6.38 7.15 6.07
N ASP A 77 6.65 5.95 5.53
CA ASP A 77 7.05 5.68 4.14
C ASP A 77 8.41 6.26 3.74
N THR A 78 9.22 6.62 4.71
CA THR A 78 10.61 7.02 4.49
C THR A 78 11.40 6.77 5.76
N HIS A 79 12.73 6.82 5.62
CA HIS A 79 13.59 6.57 6.77
C HIS A 79 14.56 7.74 6.92
N ALA A 80 14.82 8.14 8.14
CA ALA A 80 15.83 9.12 8.51
C ALA A 80 16.95 8.44 9.28
N ASP A 81 18.12 9.05 9.22
CA ASP A 81 19.28 8.59 9.96
C ASP A 81 19.08 8.80 11.48
N LYS A 82 19.95 8.20 12.26
CA LYS A 82 19.92 8.11 13.73
C LYS A 82 19.74 9.47 14.43
N ILE A 83 18.49 9.93 14.55
CA ILE A 83 18.12 11.13 15.32
C ILE A 83 17.32 10.66 16.53
N GLN A 84 17.78 10.94 17.74
CA GLN A 84 17.28 10.36 18.98
C GLN A 84 15.80 10.59 19.27
N ASN A 85 15.23 11.68 18.79
CA ASN A 85 13.83 12.03 18.93
C ASN A 85 13.02 11.86 17.62
N LEU A 86 13.54 11.05 16.67
CA LEU A 86 12.85 10.75 15.41
C LEU A 86 12.84 9.23 15.16
N ALA A 87 11.66 8.66 15.03
CA ALA A 87 11.43 7.29 14.57
C ALA A 87 10.97 7.27 13.12
N SER A 88 11.27 6.19 12.41
CA SER A 88 10.75 5.96 11.06
C SER A 88 9.91 4.71 11.02
N ILE A 89 8.83 4.73 10.22
CA ILE A 89 7.97 3.57 9.94
C ILE A 89 8.06 3.27 8.45
N SER A 90 8.42 2.05 8.13
CA SER A 90 8.44 1.51 6.77
C SER A 90 7.68 0.20 6.69
N PHE A 91 7.31 -0.22 5.48
CA PHE A 91 6.51 -1.41 5.25
C PHE A 91 7.23 -2.37 4.31
N LYS A 92 7.09 -3.67 4.60
CA LYS A 92 7.60 -4.74 3.74
C LYS A 92 6.65 -4.99 2.58
N ASN A 93 6.54 -3.99 1.69
CA ASN A 93 5.63 -4.02 0.55
C ASN A 93 5.82 -5.26 -0.33
N GLN A 94 7.06 -5.77 -0.43
CA GLN A 94 7.36 -7.01 -1.16
C GLN A 94 6.62 -8.24 -0.60
N GLU A 95 6.28 -8.27 0.69
CA GLU A 95 5.54 -9.39 1.29
C GLU A 95 4.09 -9.43 0.79
N GLY A 96 3.39 -8.27 0.78
CA GLY A 96 2.03 -8.15 0.25
C GLY A 96 1.98 -8.36 -1.25
N ALA A 97 2.93 -7.76 -1.98
CA ALA A 97 3.06 -7.94 -3.42
C ALA A 97 3.32 -9.40 -3.82
N TYR A 98 4.10 -10.14 -3.03
CA TYR A 98 4.29 -11.58 -3.24
C TYR A 98 2.96 -12.34 -3.13
N LEU A 99 2.14 -12.05 -2.13
CA LEU A 99 0.82 -12.66 -1.97
C LEU A 99 -0.12 -12.29 -3.15
N ALA A 100 -0.06 -11.04 -3.63
CA ALA A 100 -0.78 -10.61 -4.83
C ALA A 100 -0.32 -11.40 -6.07
N GLY A 101 0.98 -11.65 -6.20
CA GLY A 101 1.54 -12.49 -7.27
C GLY A 101 1.08 -13.95 -7.20
N VAL A 102 0.99 -14.52 -6.00
CA VAL A 102 0.41 -15.86 -5.78
C VAL A 102 -1.07 -15.85 -6.20
N ALA A 103 -1.86 -14.87 -5.75
CA ALA A 103 -3.27 -14.74 -6.10
C ALA A 103 -3.46 -14.62 -7.62
N ALA A 104 -2.68 -13.79 -8.29
CA ALA A 104 -2.72 -13.62 -9.74
C ALA A 104 -2.39 -14.92 -10.48
N ALA A 105 -1.32 -15.61 -10.09
CA ALA A 105 -0.87 -16.83 -10.76
C ALA A 105 -1.87 -18.00 -10.67
N TYR A 106 -2.56 -18.15 -9.53
CA TYR A 106 -3.58 -19.16 -9.34
C TYR A 106 -4.95 -18.81 -9.94
N THR A 107 -5.14 -17.55 -10.36
CA THR A 107 -6.42 -17.05 -10.90
C THR A 107 -6.37 -16.83 -12.41
N THR A 108 -5.23 -16.41 -12.98
CA THR A 108 -5.12 -16.07 -14.41
C THR A 108 -5.52 -17.25 -15.31
N LYS A 109 -6.30 -16.92 -16.34
CA LYS A 109 -6.68 -17.86 -17.42
C LYS A 109 -5.85 -17.63 -18.67
N SER A 110 -5.44 -16.40 -18.92
CA SER A 110 -4.63 -16.03 -20.09
C SER A 110 -3.14 -16.35 -19.95
N HIS A 111 -2.70 -16.64 -18.72
CA HIS A 111 -1.30 -16.78 -18.34
C HIS A 111 -0.46 -15.50 -18.59
N THR A 112 -1.12 -14.34 -18.63
CA THR A 112 -0.48 -13.02 -18.74
C THR A 112 -1.07 -12.11 -17.69
N VAL A 113 -0.21 -11.54 -16.83
CA VAL A 113 -0.59 -10.63 -15.77
C VAL A 113 0.17 -9.32 -15.88
N GLY A 114 -0.45 -8.24 -15.47
CA GLY A 114 0.11 -6.90 -15.48
C GLY A 114 0.50 -6.40 -14.09
N LEU A 115 1.48 -5.52 -14.04
CA LEU A 115 1.87 -4.72 -12.89
C LEU A 115 2.02 -3.26 -13.32
N ILE A 116 1.26 -2.36 -12.69
CA ILE A 116 1.35 -0.92 -12.94
C ILE A 116 1.79 -0.22 -11.66
N LEU A 117 2.91 0.49 -11.74
CA LEU A 117 3.54 1.23 -10.65
C LEU A 117 3.36 2.73 -10.85
N GLY A 118 3.29 3.50 -9.75
CA GLY A 118 3.12 4.94 -9.80
C GLY A 118 4.35 5.64 -10.39
N GLN A 119 5.51 5.45 -9.80
CA GLN A 119 6.76 6.06 -10.25
C GLN A 119 7.97 5.16 -9.96
N ASN A 120 9.14 5.54 -10.43
CA ASN A 120 10.38 4.83 -10.10
C ASN A 120 10.85 5.23 -8.70
N SER A 121 10.94 4.27 -7.80
CA SER A 121 11.46 4.43 -6.44
C SER A 121 11.80 3.06 -5.83
N LYS A 122 12.66 3.05 -4.80
CA LYS A 122 12.99 1.83 -4.06
C LYS A 122 11.74 1.12 -3.49
N GLU A 123 10.74 1.89 -3.12
CA GLU A 123 9.46 1.36 -2.64
C GLU A 123 8.72 0.62 -3.75
N MET A 124 8.63 1.21 -4.94
CA MET A 124 8.01 0.58 -6.11
C MET A 124 8.80 -0.63 -6.59
N ASP A 125 10.13 -0.59 -6.50
CA ASP A 125 10.98 -1.76 -6.78
C ASP A 125 10.66 -2.93 -5.87
N SER A 126 10.35 -2.67 -4.59
CA SER A 126 9.96 -3.73 -3.66
C SER A 126 8.60 -4.35 -3.99
N PHE A 127 7.61 -3.56 -4.43
CA PHE A 127 6.35 -4.09 -4.98
C PHE A 127 6.60 -4.95 -6.21
N LYS A 128 7.40 -4.46 -7.16
CA LYS A 128 7.74 -5.18 -8.39
C LYS A 128 8.43 -6.51 -8.09
N ALA A 129 9.47 -6.47 -7.27
CA ALA A 129 10.24 -7.66 -6.90
C ALA A 129 9.35 -8.71 -6.20
N GLY A 130 8.52 -8.28 -5.25
CA GLY A 130 7.59 -9.17 -4.55
C GLY A 130 6.59 -9.82 -5.50
N PHE A 131 5.92 -9.04 -6.33
CA PHE A 131 4.91 -9.55 -7.27
C PHE A 131 5.51 -10.57 -8.25
N ILE A 132 6.63 -10.23 -8.89
CA ILE A 132 7.30 -11.12 -9.83
C ILE A 132 7.73 -12.42 -9.14
N GLN A 133 8.29 -12.35 -7.92
CA GLN A 133 8.70 -13.55 -7.17
C GLN A 133 7.48 -14.43 -6.83
N GLY A 134 6.35 -13.83 -6.44
CA GLY A 134 5.10 -14.54 -6.15
C GLY A 134 4.54 -15.26 -7.38
N VAL A 135 4.48 -14.57 -8.53
CA VAL A 135 4.06 -15.16 -9.81
C VAL A 135 5.01 -16.29 -10.21
N THR A 136 6.33 -16.05 -10.20
CA THR A 136 7.34 -17.03 -10.62
C THR A 136 7.30 -18.29 -9.76
N ALA A 137 7.23 -18.14 -8.43
CA ALA A 137 7.17 -19.28 -7.52
C ALA A 137 5.89 -20.10 -7.71
N SER A 138 4.77 -19.47 -8.02
CA SER A 138 3.48 -20.13 -8.27
C SER A 138 3.44 -20.77 -9.66
N SER A 139 3.98 -20.09 -10.68
CA SER A 139 4.14 -20.57 -12.06
C SER A 139 4.87 -21.93 -12.09
N ARG A 140 6.00 -22.03 -11.37
CA ARG A 140 6.76 -23.28 -11.23
C ARG A 140 5.93 -24.42 -10.60
N LYS A 141 5.14 -24.12 -9.54
CA LYS A 141 4.28 -25.12 -8.88
C LYS A 141 3.10 -25.56 -9.74
N LEU A 142 2.63 -24.66 -10.61
CA LEU A 142 1.54 -24.95 -11.54
C LEU A 142 2.02 -25.62 -12.83
N HIS A 143 3.35 -25.73 -13.04
CA HIS A 143 3.96 -26.14 -14.31
C HIS A 143 3.42 -25.35 -15.51
N LYS A 144 3.25 -24.02 -15.32
CA LYS A 144 2.73 -23.10 -16.33
C LYS A 144 3.72 -21.96 -16.53
N HIS A 145 3.80 -21.47 -17.76
CA HIS A 145 4.53 -20.23 -18.04
C HIS A 145 3.56 -19.04 -17.90
N ILE A 146 3.80 -18.16 -16.93
CA ILE A 146 2.99 -16.96 -16.71
C ILE A 146 3.84 -15.73 -17.01
N LYS A 147 3.45 -14.96 -18.03
CA LYS A 147 4.10 -13.72 -18.43
C LYS A 147 3.72 -12.60 -17.47
N VAL A 148 4.70 -11.84 -16.99
CA VAL A 148 4.47 -10.61 -16.21
C VAL A 148 4.86 -9.40 -17.06
N MET A 149 3.90 -8.51 -17.30
CA MET A 149 4.11 -7.22 -17.92
C MET A 149 4.23 -6.17 -16.82
N SER A 150 5.23 -5.28 -16.90
CA SER A 150 5.40 -4.22 -15.88
C SER A 150 5.61 -2.87 -16.55
N LYS A 151 4.86 -1.88 -16.13
CA LYS A 151 4.93 -0.48 -16.60
C LYS A 151 4.86 0.49 -15.43
N THR A 152 5.40 1.68 -15.63
CA THR A 152 5.37 2.76 -14.64
C THR A 152 4.63 3.97 -15.24
N VAL A 153 3.72 4.56 -14.47
CA VAL A 153 2.97 5.75 -14.88
C VAL A 153 3.88 6.98 -14.98
N GLY A 154 4.77 7.14 -13.99
CA GLY A 154 5.69 8.26 -13.87
C GLY A 154 5.39 9.16 -12.66
N ASN A 155 4.16 9.12 -12.15
CA ASN A 155 3.72 9.79 -10.92
C ASN A 155 2.50 9.08 -10.32
N PHE A 156 2.05 9.54 -9.14
CA PHE A 156 0.92 8.93 -8.42
C PHE A 156 -0.43 9.61 -8.67
N SER A 157 -0.54 10.55 -9.63
CA SER A 157 -1.75 11.37 -9.85
C SER A 157 -2.29 11.36 -11.29
N ASP A 158 -1.59 10.74 -12.23
CA ASP A 158 -1.97 10.70 -13.64
C ASP A 158 -2.90 9.50 -13.94
N ILE A 159 -4.20 9.74 -13.75
CA ILE A 159 -5.24 8.72 -13.96
C ILE A 159 -5.35 8.32 -15.43
N ASN A 160 -5.21 9.29 -16.37
CA ASN A 160 -5.38 9.02 -17.79
C ASN A 160 -4.25 8.12 -18.32
N LYS A 161 -3.02 8.44 -17.98
CA LYS A 161 -1.87 7.61 -18.39
C LYS A 161 -1.95 6.20 -17.82
N ALA A 162 -2.39 6.04 -16.56
CA ALA A 162 -2.58 4.71 -15.97
C ALA A 162 -3.69 3.93 -16.66
N HIS A 163 -4.77 4.59 -17.09
CA HIS A 163 -5.83 4.01 -17.90
C HIS A 163 -5.31 3.48 -19.24
N ASP A 164 -4.56 4.32 -19.98
CA ASP A 164 -4.05 3.94 -21.29
C ASP A 164 -3.05 2.75 -21.21
N ILE A 165 -2.19 2.75 -20.19
CA ILE A 165 -1.29 1.63 -19.91
C ILE A 165 -2.10 0.35 -19.60
N ALA A 166 -3.17 0.44 -18.82
CA ALA A 166 -4.00 -0.72 -18.49
C ALA A 166 -4.74 -1.24 -19.74
N GLN A 167 -5.29 -0.37 -20.57
CA GLN A 167 -5.91 -0.76 -21.85
C GLN A 167 -4.92 -1.46 -22.76
N GLU A 168 -3.69 -0.94 -22.90
CA GLU A 168 -2.63 -1.60 -23.65
C GLU A 168 -2.35 -3.02 -23.13
N MET A 169 -2.25 -3.20 -21.79
CA MET A 169 -2.02 -4.50 -21.19
C MET A 169 -3.17 -5.48 -21.44
N TYR A 170 -4.44 -5.03 -21.30
CA TYR A 170 -5.61 -5.87 -21.58
C TYR A 170 -5.67 -6.28 -23.07
N ASN A 171 -5.35 -5.36 -23.99
CA ASN A 171 -5.24 -5.67 -25.43
C ASN A 171 -4.15 -6.71 -25.70
N GLN A 172 -3.07 -6.72 -24.91
CA GLN A 172 -2.00 -7.72 -24.97
C GLN A 172 -2.31 -8.99 -24.15
N LYS A 173 -3.59 -9.22 -23.82
CA LYS A 173 -4.12 -10.41 -23.15
C LYS A 173 -3.79 -10.53 -21.67
N ALA A 174 -3.34 -9.50 -20.98
CA ALA A 174 -3.36 -9.53 -19.52
C ALA A 174 -4.82 -9.67 -19.05
N ASP A 175 -5.10 -10.59 -18.15
CA ASP A 175 -6.43 -10.75 -17.56
C ASP A 175 -6.49 -10.35 -16.08
N ILE A 176 -5.34 -10.06 -15.49
CA ILE A 176 -5.20 -9.54 -14.13
C ILE A 176 -4.15 -8.44 -14.11
N ILE A 177 -4.47 -7.27 -13.58
CA ILE A 177 -3.50 -6.18 -13.35
C ILE A 177 -3.43 -5.87 -11.87
N PHE A 178 -2.23 -5.99 -11.28
CA PHE A 178 -1.94 -5.43 -9.96
C PHE A 178 -1.48 -3.98 -10.12
N GLN A 179 -2.13 -3.05 -9.44
CA GLN A 179 -1.71 -1.66 -9.41
C GLN A 179 -1.15 -1.25 -8.05
N ALA A 180 0.00 -0.58 -8.04
CA ALA A 180 0.59 0.11 -6.90
C ALA A 180 0.93 1.54 -7.36
N ALA A 181 -0.10 2.31 -7.71
CA ALA A 181 0.03 3.58 -8.42
C ALA A 181 -0.69 4.75 -7.72
N GLY A 182 -1.09 4.58 -6.45
CA GLY A 182 -1.77 5.61 -5.69
C GLY A 182 -3.05 6.08 -6.41
N LYS A 183 -3.27 7.41 -6.51
CA LYS A 183 -4.45 7.97 -7.20
C LYS A 183 -4.48 7.62 -8.69
N SER A 184 -3.32 7.47 -9.37
CA SER A 184 -3.25 7.01 -10.76
C SER A 184 -3.91 5.65 -10.95
N GLY A 185 -3.90 4.77 -9.92
CA GLY A 185 -4.52 3.46 -9.93
C GLY A 185 -6.03 3.46 -10.26
N GLN A 186 -6.73 4.59 -10.05
CA GLN A 186 -8.12 4.75 -10.47
C GLN A 186 -8.29 4.60 -11.99
N GLY A 187 -7.26 4.96 -12.77
CA GLY A 187 -7.24 4.74 -14.22
C GLY A 187 -7.27 3.26 -14.58
N VAL A 188 -6.57 2.41 -13.83
CA VAL A 188 -6.60 0.95 -14.03
C VAL A 188 -8.00 0.38 -13.78
N PHE A 189 -8.68 0.83 -12.72
CA PHE A 189 -10.07 0.44 -12.44
C PHE A 189 -11.03 0.92 -13.54
N LYS A 190 -10.84 2.14 -14.06
CA LYS A 190 -11.64 2.66 -15.18
C LYS A 190 -11.46 1.78 -16.42
N ALA A 191 -10.24 1.48 -16.83
CA ALA A 191 -9.96 0.61 -17.97
C ALA A 191 -10.57 -0.80 -17.80
N ALA A 192 -10.42 -1.41 -16.63
CA ALA A 192 -11.00 -2.71 -16.33
C ALA A 192 -12.54 -2.69 -16.41
N LYS A 193 -13.17 -1.61 -15.95
CA LYS A 193 -14.62 -1.42 -16.03
C LYS A 193 -15.09 -1.40 -17.48
N GLU A 194 -14.46 -0.62 -18.34
CA GLU A 194 -14.79 -0.49 -19.76
C GLU A 194 -14.66 -1.85 -20.47
N VAL A 195 -13.56 -2.58 -20.24
CA VAL A 195 -13.37 -3.93 -20.79
C VAL A 195 -14.44 -4.90 -20.31
N ASN A 196 -14.75 -4.91 -19.02
CA ASN A 196 -15.74 -5.83 -18.44
C ASN A 196 -17.18 -5.53 -18.83
N GLN A 197 -17.52 -4.29 -19.16
CA GLN A 197 -18.85 -3.92 -19.66
C GLN A 197 -19.13 -4.46 -21.06
N THR A 198 -18.10 -4.69 -21.87
CA THR A 198 -18.21 -5.22 -23.23
C THR A 198 -17.98 -6.72 -23.32
N ASN A 199 -17.18 -7.28 -22.40
CA ASN A 199 -16.85 -8.69 -22.38
C ASN A 199 -18.00 -9.57 -21.89
N PRO A 200 -18.12 -10.82 -22.38
CA PRO A 200 -18.95 -11.83 -21.72
C PRO A 200 -18.52 -12.06 -20.27
N VAL A 201 -19.46 -12.33 -19.38
CA VAL A 201 -19.21 -12.51 -17.93
C VAL A 201 -18.10 -13.53 -17.64
N GLY A 202 -17.96 -14.57 -18.46
CA GLY A 202 -16.91 -15.60 -18.33
C GLY A 202 -15.50 -15.16 -18.73
N GLN A 203 -15.35 -13.99 -19.36
CA GLN A 203 -14.08 -13.41 -19.83
C GLN A 203 -13.73 -12.15 -19.04
N LYS A 204 -14.06 -12.12 -17.76
CA LYS A 204 -13.77 -11.01 -16.87
C LYS A 204 -12.27 -10.77 -16.73
N VAL A 205 -11.86 -9.49 -16.84
CA VAL A 205 -10.55 -9.04 -16.41
C VAL A 205 -10.61 -8.53 -14.97
N TRP A 206 -9.50 -8.62 -14.25
CA TRP A 206 -9.44 -8.35 -12.83
C TRP A 206 -8.42 -7.27 -12.49
N VAL A 207 -8.67 -6.56 -11.38
CA VAL A 207 -7.71 -5.64 -10.77
C VAL A 207 -7.37 -6.14 -9.37
N ILE A 208 -6.09 -6.10 -9.01
CA ILE A 208 -5.62 -6.20 -7.63
C ILE A 208 -5.31 -4.79 -7.14
N GLY A 209 -5.95 -4.39 -6.05
CA GLY A 209 -5.80 -3.09 -5.42
C GLY A 209 -4.58 -2.99 -4.50
N SER A 210 -4.25 -1.77 -4.06
CA SER A 210 -3.17 -1.48 -3.11
C SER A 210 -3.57 -0.46 -2.06
N ASP A 211 -2.84 -0.47 -0.96
CA ASP A 211 -2.90 0.40 0.22
C ASP A 211 -4.15 0.19 1.08
N GLU A 212 -5.32 0.08 0.49
CA GLU A 212 -6.62 -0.13 1.16
C GLU A 212 -7.48 -1.17 0.44
N ASP A 213 -8.57 -1.60 1.05
CA ASP A 213 -9.54 -2.47 0.38
C ASP A 213 -10.31 -1.69 -0.70
N GLN A 214 -9.94 -1.94 -1.94
CA GLN A 214 -10.51 -1.28 -3.12
C GLN A 214 -11.66 -2.07 -3.77
N THR A 215 -12.26 -3.00 -3.04
CA THR A 215 -13.38 -3.83 -3.55
C THR A 215 -14.50 -2.99 -4.16
N LYS A 216 -14.85 -1.86 -3.53
CA LYS A 216 -15.91 -0.97 -4.02
C LYS A 216 -15.63 -0.37 -5.40
N LEU A 217 -14.36 -0.16 -5.75
CA LEU A 217 -13.97 0.42 -7.05
C LEU A 217 -14.22 -0.56 -8.21
N GLY A 218 -14.28 -1.85 -7.92
CA GLY A 218 -14.55 -2.88 -8.92
C GLY A 218 -16.02 -3.11 -9.22
N ASN A 219 -16.95 -2.40 -8.57
CA ASN A 219 -18.37 -2.56 -8.83
C ASN A 219 -18.76 -2.03 -10.22
N TYR A 220 -19.49 -2.83 -10.98
CA TYR A 220 -19.96 -2.47 -12.32
C TYR A 220 -21.23 -3.25 -12.70
N GLN A 221 -21.85 -2.84 -13.77
CA GLN A 221 -22.93 -3.61 -14.42
C GLN A 221 -22.32 -4.41 -15.58
N ALA A 222 -22.43 -5.73 -15.52
CA ALA A 222 -21.96 -6.62 -16.56
C ALA A 222 -22.82 -6.50 -17.83
N LYS A 223 -22.31 -7.02 -18.95
CA LYS A 223 -23.07 -7.13 -20.18
C LYS A 223 -24.36 -7.96 -19.91
N GLY A 224 -25.49 -7.31 -19.98
CA GLY A 224 -26.80 -7.88 -19.60
C GLY A 224 -27.39 -7.25 -18.32
N GLY A 225 -26.75 -6.22 -17.74
CA GLY A 225 -27.30 -5.38 -16.67
C GLY A 225 -27.14 -5.94 -15.24
N GLN A 226 -26.54 -7.11 -15.06
CA GLN A 226 -26.37 -7.70 -13.72
C GLN A 226 -25.24 -7.04 -12.94
N PRO A 227 -25.43 -6.72 -11.64
CA PRO A 227 -24.36 -6.24 -10.77
C PRO A 227 -23.21 -7.26 -10.68
N SER A 228 -21.99 -6.78 -10.79
CA SER A 228 -20.78 -7.60 -10.69
C SER A 228 -19.63 -6.80 -10.10
N ASN A 229 -18.52 -7.47 -9.81
CA ASN A 229 -17.31 -6.85 -9.27
C ASN A 229 -16.07 -7.46 -9.91
N PHE A 230 -15.07 -6.64 -10.23
CA PHE A 230 -13.82 -7.06 -10.84
C PHE A 230 -12.58 -6.76 -9.98
N THR A 231 -12.74 -6.34 -8.72
CA THR A 231 -11.60 -6.30 -7.80
C THR A 231 -11.31 -7.71 -7.30
N LEU A 232 -10.22 -8.29 -7.75
CA LEU A 232 -9.86 -9.66 -7.36
C LEU A 232 -9.53 -9.74 -5.87
N THR A 233 -8.68 -8.85 -5.41
CA THR A 233 -8.22 -8.68 -4.02
C THR A 233 -7.52 -7.34 -3.87
N SER A 234 -7.10 -6.97 -2.65
CA SER A 234 -6.28 -5.78 -2.40
C SER A 234 -5.18 -6.08 -1.40
N VAL A 235 -3.98 -5.54 -1.65
CA VAL A 235 -2.89 -5.49 -0.68
C VAL A 235 -3.15 -4.31 0.25
N ILE A 236 -3.22 -4.57 1.54
CA ILE A 236 -3.47 -3.55 2.56
C ILE A 236 -2.16 -3.14 3.21
N LYS A 237 -1.95 -1.83 3.33
CA LYS A 237 -0.88 -1.23 4.12
C LYS A 237 -1.49 -0.58 5.36
N SER A 238 -1.37 -1.27 6.50
CA SER A 238 -1.98 -0.88 7.77
C SER A 238 -1.12 0.13 8.52
N ALA A 239 -1.06 1.37 8.01
CA ALA A 239 -0.36 2.44 8.70
C ALA A 239 -1.05 2.80 10.04
N ASP A 240 -2.36 2.54 10.18
CA ASP A 240 -3.13 2.65 11.42
C ASP A 240 -2.56 1.75 12.52
N VAL A 241 -2.27 0.49 12.23
CA VAL A 241 -1.67 -0.44 13.19
C VAL A 241 -0.29 0.07 13.64
N ALA A 242 0.54 0.52 12.69
CA ALA A 242 1.89 0.98 13.00
C ALA A 242 1.90 2.27 13.84
N VAL A 243 1.01 3.21 13.52
CA VAL A 243 0.86 4.48 14.26
C VAL A 243 0.31 4.25 15.66
N GLU A 244 -0.74 3.42 15.79
CA GLU A 244 -1.32 3.10 17.09
C GLU A 244 -0.32 2.39 18.00
N ASP A 245 0.44 1.43 17.47
CA ASP A 245 1.50 0.71 18.20
C ASP A 245 2.58 1.67 18.68
N LEU A 246 3.07 2.56 17.79
CA LEU A 246 4.07 3.56 18.15
C LEU A 246 3.53 4.55 19.21
N ALA A 247 2.28 5.01 19.08
CA ALA A 247 1.67 5.91 20.06
C ALA A 247 1.56 5.25 21.43
N ASN A 248 1.17 3.97 21.49
CA ASN A 248 1.11 3.19 22.72
C ASN A 248 2.50 2.99 23.36
N GLN A 249 3.55 2.75 22.57
CA GLN A 249 4.93 2.66 23.07
C GLN A 249 5.39 4.00 23.64
N THR A 250 5.11 5.10 22.94
CA THR A 250 5.48 6.45 23.34
C THR A 250 4.80 6.86 24.65
N ALA A 251 3.52 6.56 24.83
CA ALA A 251 2.78 6.84 26.05
C ALA A 251 3.34 6.10 27.29
N LYS A 252 4.00 4.96 27.07
CA LYS A 252 4.70 4.18 28.11
C LYS A 252 6.14 4.67 28.35
N GLY A 253 6.54 5.80 27.77
CA GLY A 253 7.90 6.32 27.86
C GLY A 253 8.95 5.61 26.99
N ASN A 254 8.52 4.71 26.10
CA ASN A 254 9.39 3.87 25.25
C ASN A 254 9.38 4.34 23.79
N PHE A 255 9.57 5.64 23.54
CA PHE A 255 9.65 6.15 22.18
C PHE A 255 10.85 5.51 21.44
N PRO A 256 10.64 4.90 20.25
CA PRO A 256 11.70 4.19 19.53
C PRO A 256 12.57 5.14 18.67
N GLY A 257 13.07 6.22 19.27
CA GLY A 257 13.87 7.22 18.58
C GLY A 257 15.15 6.64 17.97
N GLY A 258 15.56 7.17 16.83
CA GLY A 258 16.70 6.69 16.06
C GLY A 258 16.50 5.34 15.38
N LYS A 259 15.30 4.72 15.49
CA LYS A 259 15.01 3.40 14.91
C LYS A 259 14.14 3.51 13.67
N ASN A 260 14.29 2.56 12.75
CA ASN A 260 13.38 2.30 11.66
C ASN A 260 12.55 1.05 11.99
N LEU A 261 11.25 1.24 12.23
CA LEU A 261 10.30 0.18 12.49
C LEU A 261 9.76 -0.33 11.15
N ASN A 262 9.96 -1.61 10.89
CA ASN A 262 9.60 -2.19 9.59
C ASN A 262 8.43 -3.17 9.75
N TYR A 263 7.26 -2.77 9.26
CA TYR A 263 6.01 -3.51 9.40
C TYR A 263 5.75 -4.40 8.18
N GLY A 264 5.38 -5.65 8.42
CA GLY A 264 5.09 -6.65 7.39
C GLY A 264 3.92 -7.56 7.78
N LEU A 265 3.87 -8.76 7.21
CA LEU A 265 2.82 -9.74 7.50
C LEU A 265 2.82 -10.21 8.95
N LYS A 266 4.00 -10.34 9.57
CA LYS A 266 4.16 -10.86 10.95
C LYS A 266 3.53 -9.95 11.99
N ASN A 267 3.66 -8.63 11.84
CA ASN A 267 3.13 -7.62 12.75
C ASN A 267 1.91 -6.87 12.18
N LYS A 268 1.23 -7.49 11.20
CA LYS A 268 -0.03 -7.01 10.61
C LYS A 268 0.05 -5.64 9.92
N GLY A 269 1.24 -5.12 9.64
CA GLY A 269 1.42 -3.89 8.89
C GLY A 269 1.14 -4.05 7.40
N ILE A 270 1.23 -5.29 6.89
CA ILE A 270 0.85 -5.67 5.53
C ILE A 270 -0.12 -6.86 5.61
N SER A 271 -1.13 -6.85 4.76
CA SER A 271 -2.07 -7.96 4.60
C SER A 271 -2.62 -8.03 3.17
N LEU A 272 -3.36 -9.10 2.87
CA LEU A 272 -4.14 -9.26 1.65
C LEU A 272 -5.56 -9.63 2.06
N VAL A 273 -6.58 -8.97 1.49
CA VAL A 273 -7.98 -9.34 1.70
C VAL A 273 -8.35 -10.52 0.82
N GLN A 274 -9.34 -11.31 1.21
CA GLN A 274 -9.80 -12.42 0.38
C GLN A 274 -10.42 -11.91 -0.93
N GLY A 275 -11.28 -10.87 -0.85
CA GLY A 275 -11.97 -10.31 -2.00
C GLY A 275 -12.76 -11.38 -2.78
N ASN A 276 -12.59 -11.35 -4.10
CA ASN A 276 -13.22 -12.31 -5.03
C ASN A 276 -12.34 -13.53 -5.35
N LEU A 277 -11.31 -13.81 -4.55
CA LEU A 277 -10.49 -15.01 -4.72
C LEU A 277 -11.32 -16.26 -4.46
N SER A 278 -11.16 -17.27 -5.31
CA SER A 278 -11.73 -18.60 -5.03
C SER A 278 -11.15 -19.16 -3.71
N TYR A 279 -11.93 -19.99 -3.03
CA TYR A 279 -11.47 -20.64 -1.81
C TYR A 279 -10.15 -21.39 -2.01
N HIS A 280 -9.99 -22.07 -3.16
CA HIS A 280 -8.74 -22.75 -3.49
C HIS A 280 -7.56 -21.78 -3.56
N THR A 281 -7.70 -20.68 -4.29
CA THR A 281 -6.64 -19.65 -4.41
C THR A 281 -6.33 -19.02 -3.05
N TRP A 282 -7.36 -18.74 -2.26
CA TRP A 282 -7.19 -18.16 -0.92
C TRP A 282 -6.35 -19.07 -0.01
N ILE A 283 -6.61 -20.39 -0.01
CA ILE A 283 -5.78 -21.34 0.75
C ILE A 283 -4.31 -21.31 0.29
N LYS A 284 -4.02 -21.16 -1.01
CA LYS A 284 -2.63 -21.04 -1.50
C LYS A 284 -1.97 -19.75 -1.00
N VAL A 285 -2.72 -18.65 -1.00
CA VAL A 285 -2.28 -17.36 -0.45
C VAL A 285 -1.99 -17.48 1.05
N GLN A 286 -2.91 -18.07 1.85
CA GLN A 286 -2.70 -18.23 3.30
C GLN A 286 -1.49 -19.13 3.62
N LYS A 287 -1.28 -20.22 2.86
CA LYS A 287 -0.09 -21.07 2.99
C LYS A 287 1.21 -20.30 2.65
N ALA A 288 1.18 -19.43 1.65
CA ALA A 288 2.32 -18.59 1.30
C ALA A 288 2.59 -17.56 2.41
N LYS A 289 1.54 -16.89 2.91
CA LYS A 289 1.61 -15.95 4.05
C LYS A 289 2.28 -16.60 5.26
N GLN A 290 1.81 -17.80 5.67
CA GLN A 290 2.39 -18.47 6.83
C GLN A 290 3.86 -18.79 6.62
N LYS A 291 4.25 -19.26 5.43
CA LYS A 291 5.66 -19.54 5.11
C LYS A 291 6.57 -18.31 5.14
N ILE A 292 6.03 -17.13 4.78
CA ILE A 292 6.76 -15.85 4.90
C ILE A 292 6.93 -15.49 6.39
N ILE A 293 5.86 -15.58 7.18
CA ILE A 293 5.89 -15.30 8.63
C ILE A 293 6.87 -16.23 9.36
N ASP A 294 6.90 -17.51 8.98
CA ASP A 294 7.82 -18.52 9.52
C ASP A 294 9.28 -18.36 8.99
N GLY A 295 9.54 -17.40 8.10
CA GLY A 295 10.86 -17.20 7.50
C GLY A 295 11.28 -18.27 6.48
N LYS A 296 10.37 -19.20 6.10
CA LYS A 296 10.61 -20.26 5.09
C LYS A 296 10.64 -19.71 3.66
N ILE A 297 10.01 -18.57 3.43
CA ILE A 297 10.10 -17.81 2.18
C ILE A 297 10.71 -16.44 2.53
N LYS A 298 11.86 -16.16 1.96
CA LYS A 298 12.52 -14.84 2.03
C LYS A 298 12.32 -14.14 0.68
N ILE A 299 11.71 -12.97 0.71
CA ILE A 299 11.41 -12.18 -0.48
C ILE A 299 12.44 -11.05 -0.57
N MET A 300 13.14 -10.97 -1.68
CA MET A 300 14.10 -9.88 -1.91
C MET A 300 13.35 -8.63 -2.35
N ALA A 301 13.65 -7.49 -1.75
CA ALA A 301 13.02 -6.21 -2.09
C ALA A 301 13.58 -5.58 -3.38
N ASN A 302 14.81 -5.97 -3.78
CA ASN A 302 15.47 -5.49 -5.00
C ASN A 302 15.94 -6.70 -5.83
N ARG A 303 15.72 -6.66 -7.12
CA ARG A 303 16.36 -7.47 -8.15
C ARG A 303 16.80 -6.58 -9.29
#